data_443cd8170fc77745504fa28ed457dc58
#
_entry.id   443cd8170fc77745504fa28ed457dc58
#
_cell.length_a   1.000
_cell.length_b   1.000
_cell.length_c   1.000
_cell.angle_alpha   90.00
_cell.angle_beta   90.00
_cell.angle_gamma   90.00
#
_symmetry.space_group_name_H-M   'P 1'
#
loop_
_entity.id
_entity.type
_entity.pdbx_description
1 polymer ?
#
loop_
_entity_poly.entity_id
_entity_poly.type
_entity_poly.pdbx_seq_one_letter_code
_entity_poly.pdbx_strand_id
1 'polypeptide(L)'
;LLEFILIYSANDACFAVVELFTENTDDFLNLMNKKAQELGMNNTNFKNPDGLDQEGHFTTLNDLLILSKEVINNYELLSIIMRQSFISNIEGEDKVYLNTNKLIDRNFYGLKTGWTNNAGLTFIGLNQSNDRNILTIVNKSFVNEKKDNHFIDTQNLYTASIDTYVNNVVIDTNIDIYKIRNSSDTLTIKSTTPWYVFGNRFKMTKILLNEFSETKFNYIMNEDLYNVKLSDSINSVKWEFNLTRFFSNFANNN
;
A
#
# COMPACT_ATOMS: atom_id res chain seq x y z
N LEU A 1 24.81 -4.94 -10.16
CA LEU A 1 24.71 -5.24 -8.71
C LEU A 1 23.27 -5.21 -8.21
N LEU A 2 22.47 -4.18 -8.52
CA LEU A 2 21.07 -4.07 -8.04
C LEU A 2 20.23 -5.27 -8.45
N GLU A 3 20.39 -5.82 -9.64
CA GLU A 3 19.67 -7.02 -10.09
C GLU A 3 20.05 -8.25 -9.24
N PHE A 4 21.32 -8.42 -8.90
CA PHE A 4 21.77 -9.50 -8.01
C PHE A 4 21.14 -9.38 -6.61
N ILE A 5 21.04 -8.17 -6.07
CA ILE A 5 20.45 -7.93 -4.75
C ILE A 5 18.92 -8.10 -4.77
N LEU A 6 18.25 -7.46 -5.73
CA LEU A 6 16.78 -7.32 -5.73
C LEU A 6 16.06 -8.53 -6.33
N ILE A 7 16.65 -9.19 -7.33
CA ILE A 7 16.05 -10.33 -8.04
C ILE A 7 16.55 -11.66 -7.44
N TYR A 8 17.86 -11.86 -7.40
CA TYR A 8 18.48 -13.11 -7.00
C TYR A 8 18.74 -13.21 -5.49
N SER A 9 18.75 -12.07 -4.78
CA SER A 9 19.02 -12.00 -3.34
C SER A 9 20.44 -12.41 -2.94
N ALA A 10 21.45 -11.99 -3.70
CA ALA A 10 22.85 -12.26 -3.46
C ALA A 10 23.39 -11.41 -2.30
N ASN A 11 23.85 -12.06 -1.23
CA ASN A 11 24.38 -11.37 -0.03
C ASN A 11 25.71 -10.66 -0.32
N ASP A 12 26.60 -11.30 -1.08
CA ASP A 12 27.89 -10.74 -1.51
C ASP A 12 27.74 -9.48 -2.34
N ALA A 13 26.70 -9.39 -3.17
CA ALA A 13 26.39 -8.18 -3.92
C ALA A 13 26.03 -6.99 -3.00
N CYS A 14 25.46 -7.23 -1.81
CA CYS A 14 25.22 -6.17 -0.85
C CYS A 14 26.54 -5.57 -0.34
N PHE A 15 27.53 -6.40 -0.04
CA PHE A 15 28.87 -5.93 0.36
C PHE A 15 29.59 -5.22 -0.78
N ALA A 16 29.46 -5.68 -2.02
CA ALA A 16 30.00 -4.98 -3.18
C ALA A 16 29.39 -3.57 -3.36
N VAL A 17 28.11 -3.37 -2.99
CA VAL A 17 27.53 -2.02 -2.95
C VAL A 17 28.13 -1.19 -1.82
N VAL A 18 28.37 -1.76 -0.65
CA VAL A 18 29.05 -1.05 0.45
C VAL A 18 30.37 -0.45 -0.01
N GLU A 19 31.20 -1.27 -0.66
CA GLU A 19 32.54 -0.88 -1.17
C GLU A 19 32.48 0.23 -2.24
N LEU A 20 31.37 0.38 -2.96
CA LEU A 20 31.18 1.44 -3.95
C LEU A 20 30.87 2.81 -3.33
N PHE A 21 30.28 2.84 -2.13
CA PHE A 21 29.74 4.07 -1.54
C PHE A 21 30.50 4.53 -0.29
N THR A 22 31.18 3.62 0.40
CA THR A 22 31.86 3.92 1.67
C THR A 22 33.19 3.14 1.79
N GLU A 23 34.08 3.61 2.62
CA GLU A 23 35.37 2.95 2.89
C GLU A 23 35.25 1.73 3.81
N ASN A 24 34.14 1.67 4.56
CA ASN A 24 33.88 0.57 5.50
C ASN A 24 32.39 0.33 5.69
N THR A 25 32.05 -0.85 6.25
CA THR A 25 30.66 -1.26 6.44
C THR A 25 29.93 -0.40 7.48
N ASP A 26 30.60 0.08 8.51
CA ASP A 26 29.94 0.87 9.57
C ASP A 26 29.44 2.20 9.04
N ASP A 27 30.18 2.87 8.17
CA ASP A 27 29.73 4.10 7.51
C ASP A 27 28.50 3.87 6.64
N PHE A 28 28.46 2.75 5.90
CA PHE A 28 27.28 2.39 5.13
C PHE A 28 26.07 2.10 6.01
N LEU A 29 26.26 1.37 7.13
CA LEU A 29 25.20 1.11 8.10
C LEU A 29 24.67 2.40 8.74
N ASN A 30 25.53 3.35 9.01
CA ASN A 30 25.12 4.68 9.47
C ASN A 30 24.22 5.38 8.44
N LEU A 31 24.54 5.28 7.13
CA LEU A 31 23.68 5.79 6.06
C LEU A 31 22.35 5.06 5.98
N MET A 32 22.32 3.72 6.08
CA MET A 32 21.09 2.93 6.10
C MET A 32 20.20 3.32 7.29
N ASN A 33 20.74 3.40 8.50
CA ASN A 33 19.99 3.76 9.70
C ASN A 33 19.53 5.24 9.68
N LYS A 34 20.36 6.15 9.16
CA LYS A 34 19.96 7.54 8.92
C LYS A 34 18.78 7.62 7.94
N LYS A 35 18.85 6.88 6.82
CA LYS A 35 17.75 6.84 5.85
C LYS A 35 16.48 6.26 6.46
N ALA A 36 16.57 5.23 7.29
CA ALA A 36 15.42 4.67 8.01
C ALA A 36 14.76 5.74 8.91
N GLN A 37 15.55 6.51 9.66
CA GLN A 37 15.04 7.62 10.49
C GLN A 37 14.38 8.73 9.64
N GLU A 38 15.00 9.13 8.53
CA GLU A 38 14.44 10.13 7.61
C GLU A 38 13.10 9.71 7.03
N LEU A 39 12.91 8.42 6.80
CA LEU A 39 11.64 7.84 6.35
C LEU A 39 10.61 7.68 7.46
N GLY A 40 10.99 7.84 8.74
CA GLY A 40 10.12 7.63 9.89
C GLY A 40 10.04 6.17 10.35
N MET A 41 10.99 5.31 9.96
CA MET A 41 11.10 3.91 10.40
C MET A 41 11.71 3.84 11.81
N ASN A 42 10.95 4.28 12.81
CA ASN A 42 11.45 4.51 14.18
C ASN A 42 11.73 3.20 14.98
N ASN A 43 11.30 2.06 14.47
CA ASN A 43 11.50 0.75 15.09
C ASN A 43 12.33 -0.18 14.18
N THR A 44 13.31 0.40 13.47
CA THR A 44 14.23 -0.31 12.61
C THR A 44 15.66 0.02 12.96
N ASN A 45 16.49 -1.01 13.01
CA ASN A 45 17.94 -0.86 13.21
C ASN A 45 18.68 -1.88 12.35
N PHE A 46 19.48 -1.40 11.42
CA PHE A 46 20.32 -2.22 10.56
C PHE A 46 21.70 -2.46 11.20
N LYS A 47 22.14 -3.71 11.23
CA LYS A 47 23.46 -4.14 11.75
C LYS A 47 24.35 -4.77 10.69
N ASN A 48 23.79 -5.11 9.54
CA ASN A 48 24.51 -5.56 8.35
C ASN A 48 23.75 -5.14 7.09
N PRO A 49 24.39 -5.13 5.91
CA PRO A 49 23.77 -4.71 4.68
C PRO A 49 22.93 -5.79 3.99
N ASP A 50 23.09 -7.05 4.37
CA ASP A 50 22.53 -8.23 3.68
C ASP A 50 21.33 -8.87 4.38
N GLY A 51 21.03 -8.43 5.62
CA GLY A 51 19.84 -8.88 6.36
C GLY A 51 19.98 -10.21 7.08
N LEU A 52 21.19 -10.73 7.28
CA LEU A 52 21.41 -11.92 8.08
C LEU A 52 21.18 -11.68 9.58
N ASP A 53 20.96 -12.79 10.31
CA ASP A 53 20.73 -12.72 11.76
C ASP A 53 21.93 -12.10 12.49
N GLN A 54 21.67 -11.01 13.19
CA GLN A 54 22.65 -10.33 14.04
C GLN A 54 21.93 -9.69 15.23
N GLU A 55 22.54 -9.70 16.39
CA GLU A 55 21.99 -9.07 17.58
C GLU A 55 21.74 -7.57 17.36
N GLY A 56 20.51 -7.13 17.66
CA GLY A 56 20.09 -5.75 17.44
C GLY A 56 19.72 -5.41 16.01
N HIS A 57 19.69 -6.37 15.07
CA HIS A 57 19.14 -6.20 13.72
C HIS A 57 17.64 -6.50 13.74
N PHE A 58 16.80 -5.48 13.60
CA PHE A 58 15.35 -5.63 13.68
C PHE A 58 14.60 -4.58 12.85
N THR A 59 13.36 -4.90 12.55
CA THR A 59 12.38 -4.01 11.94
C THR A 59 10.96 -4.39 12.38
N THR A 60 9.95 -3.63 11.97
CA THR A 60 8.53 -3.92 12.19
C THR A 60 7.75 -3.95 10.88
N LEU A 61 6.52 -4.54 10.92
CA LEU A 61 5.62 -4.51 9.75
C LEU A 61 5.27 -3.08 9.33
N ASN A 62 5.11 -2.16 10.28
CA ASN A 62 4.84 -0.76 9.99
C ASN A 62 6.01 -0.07 9.30
N ASP A 63 7.24 -0.31 9.76
CA ASP A 63 8.42 0.26 9.14
C ASP A 63 8.66 -0.33 7.75
N LEU A 64 8.43 -1.64 7.57
CA LEU A 64 8.47 -2.27 6.25
C LEU A 64 7.40 -1.71 5.30
N LEU A 65 6.21 -1.35 5.81
CA LEU A 65 5.20 -0.66 5.01
C LEU A 65 5.68 0.71 4.54
N ILE A 66 6.36 1.48 5.40
CA ILE A 66 6.95 2.78 5.05
C ILE A 66 8.00 2.60 3.95
N LEU A 67 8.94 1.69 4.14
CA LEU A 67 9.98 1.37 3.15
C LEU A 67 9.38 0.90 1.82
N SER A 68 8.35 0.04 1.88
CA SER A 68 7.69 -0.47 0.68
C SER A 68 7.03 0.63 -0.14
N LYS A 69 6.42 1.63 0.50
CA LYS A 69 5.85 2.80 -0.19
C LYS A 69 6.92 3.61 -0.91
N GLU A 70 8.08 3.79 -0.30
CA GLU A 70 9.21 4.48 -0.93
C GLU A 70 9.71 3.73 -2.17
N VAL A 71 9.86 2.40 -2.06
CA VAL A 71 10.28 1.55 -3.19
C VAL A 71 9.25 1.55 -4.32
N ILE A 72 7.94 1.48 -4.00
CA ILE A 72 6.86 1.50 -5.00
C ILE A 72 6.83 2.83 -5.77
N ASN A 73 7.15 3.94 -5.11
CA ASN A 73 7.22 5.25 -5.72
C ASN A 73 8.51 5.47 -6.55
N ASN A 74 9.51 4.61 -6.40
CA ASN A 74 10.73 4.64 -7.20
C ASN A 74 10.59 3.71 -8.41
N TYR A 75 10.28 4.29 -9.58
CA TYR A 75 10.05 3.53 -10.80
C TYR A 75 11.25 2.67 -11.23
N GLU A 76 12.47 3.15 -11.05
CA GLU A 76 13.69 2.43 -11.45
C GLU A 76 13.86 1.15 -10.62
N LEU A 77 13.76 1.26 -9.28
CA LEU A 77 13.84 0.11 -8.39
C LEU A 77 12.71 -0.89 -8.66
N LEU A 78 11.48 -0.40 -8.77
CA LEU A 78 10.32 -1.24 -9.01
C LEU A 78 10.44 -1.99 -10.34
N SER A 79 10.92 -1.34 -11.40
CA SER A 79 11.12 -1.95 -12.72
C SER A 79 12.11 -3.12 -12.70
N ILE A 80 13.13 -3.07 -11.84
CA ILE A 80 14.08 -4.17 -11.63
C ILE A 80 13.40 -5.30 -10.87
N ILE A 81 12.76 -4.98 -9.74
CA ILE A 81 12.14 -5.96 -8.83
C ILE A 81 11.05 -6.79 -9.55
N MET A 82 10.33 -6.19 -10.48
CA MET A 82 9.24 -6.84 -11.23
C MET A 82 9.70 -7.83 -12.30
N ARG A 83 11.00 -7.97 -12.56
CA ARG A 83 11.51 -8.91 -13.58
C ARG A 83 11.51 -10.35 -13.03
N GLN A 84 11.15 -11.30 -13.88
CA GLN A 84 11.22 -12.74 -13.57
C GLN A 84 12.67 -13.24 -13.48
N SER A 85 13.56 -12.63 -14.25
CA SER A 85 14.97 -13.01 -14.34
C SER A 85 15.79 -11.88 -14.93
N PHE A 86 17.11 -12.03 -14.84
CA PHE A 86 18.06 -11.24 -15.62
C PHE A 86 19.21 -12.13 -16.10
N ILE A 87 19.95 -11.66 -17.10
CA ILE A 87 21.13 -12.33 -17.65
C ILE A 87 22.35 -11.52 -17.25
N SER A 88 23.38 -12.18 -16.75
CA SER A 88 24.67 -11.57 -16.50
C SER A 88 25.78 -12.43 -17.09
N ASN A 89 26.74 -11.78 -17.75
CA ASN A 89 27.94 -12.43 -18.25
C ASN A 89 28.97 -12.47 -17.12
N ILE A 90 29.32 -13.67 -16.71
CA ILE A 90 30.36 -13.93 -15.69
C ILE A 90 31.41 -14.82 -16.36
N GLU A 91 32.67 -14.36 -16.36
CA GLU A 91 33.81 -15.09 -16.92
C GLU A 91 33.65 -15.48 -18.42
N GLY A 92 32.85 -14.69 -19.17
CA GLY A 92 32.60 -14.94 -20.58
C GLY A 92 31.41 -15.86 -20.88
N GLU A 93 30.68 -16.31 -19.86
CA GLU A 93 29.48 -17.12 -20.00
C GLU A 93 28.24 -16.36 -19.58
N ASP A 94 27.21 -16.38 -20.42
CA ASP A 94 25.89 -15.83 -20.09
C ASP A 94 25.14 -16.76 -19.14
N LYS A 95 24.77 -16.24 -17.99
CA LYS A 95 24.03 -17.01 -16.98
C LYS A 95 22.72 -16.31 -16.62
N VAL A 96 21.63 -17.09 -16.58
CA VAL A 96 20.30 -16.63 -16.20
C VAL A 96 20.11 -16.74 -14.68
N TYR A 97 19.70 -15.64 -14.06
CA TYR A 97 19.40 -15.57 -12.63
C TYR A 97 17.90 -15.35 -12.46
N LEU A 98 17.23 -16.28 -11.75
CA LEU A 98 15.79 -16.24 -11.54
C LEU A 98 15.43 -15.41 -10.31
N ASN A 99 14.28 -14.75 -10.35
CA ASN A 99 13.71 -14.06 -9.20
C ASN A 99 13.33 -15.07 -8.10
N THR A 100 13.67 -14.74 -6.86
CA THR A 100 13.29 -15.52 -5.68
C THR A 100 11.79 -15.48 -5.39
N ASN A 101 11.06 -14.54 -5.95
CA ASN A 101 9.61 -14.44 -5.86
C ASN A 101 8.90 -15.46 -6.76
N LYS A 102 8.36 -16.53 -6.19
CA LYS A 102 7.63 -17.59 -6.92
C LYS A 102 6.18 -17.20 -7.30
N LEU A 103 5.70 -16.03 -6.88
CA LEU A 103 4.36 -15.55 -7.20
C LEU A 103 4.34 -14.52 -8.35
N ILE A 104 5.48 -14.25 -8.98
CA ILE A 104 5.59 -13.21 -10.00
C ILE A 104 4.66 -13.47 -11.19
N ASP A 105 4.46 -14.74 -11.56
CA ASP A 105 3.54 -15.17 -12.63
C ASP A 105 2.05 -15.07 -12.23
N ARG A 106 1.77 -14.77 -10.96
CA ARG A 106 0.42 -14.65 -10.39
C ARG A 106 0.06 -13.20 -10.06
N ASN A 107 0.69 -12.25 -10.75
CA ASN A 107 0.52 -10.81 -10.55
C ASN A 107 0.95 -10.29 -9.17
N PHE A 108 1.85 -10.99 -8.48
CA PHE A 108 2.55 -10.48 -7.30
C PHE A 108 3.97 -10.06 -7.71
N TYR A 109 4.16 -8.78 -7.96
CA TYR A 109 5.35 -8.21 -8.58
C TYR A 109 6.51 -7.90 -7.61
N GLY A 110 6.65 -8.65 -6.57
CA GLY A 110 7.73 -8.44 -5.60
C GLY A 110 7.12 -7.83 -4.34
N LEU A 111 7.80 -7.24 -3.33
CA LEU A 111 9.06 -6.50 -3.47
C LEU A 111 10.28 -7.36 -3.13
N LYS A 112 10.25 -8.12 -2.03
CA LYS A 112 11.40 -8.88 -1.58
C LYS A 112 11.00 -10.11 -0.76
N THR A 113 11.69 -11.20 -1.01
CA THR A 113 11.69 -12.40 -0.17
C THR A 113 12.81 -12.33 0.86
N GLY A 114 12.68 -13.04 1.97
CA GLY A 114 13.72 -13.21 2.95
C GLY A 114 13.54 -14.50 3.75
N TRP A 115 14.65 -15.04 4.24
CA TRP A 115 14.64 -16.14 5.17
C TRP A 115 15.92 -16.14 6.02
N THR A 116 15.73 -16.23 7.34
CA THR A 116 16.78 -16.55 8.31
C THR A 116 16.20 -17.47 9.39
N ASN A 117 17.05 -18.04 10.23
CA ASN A 117 16.57 -18.91 11.31
C ASN A 117 15.71 -18.14 12.32
N ASN A 118 16.05 -16.90 12.63
CA ASN A 118 15.34 -16.09 13.61
C ASN A 118 14.10 -15.40 13.00
N ALA A 119 14.21 -14.86 11.79
CA ALA A 119 13.12 -14.18 11.13
C ALA A 119 12.05 -15.12 10.57
N GLY A 120 12.37 -16.39 10.30
CA GLY A 120 11.51 -17.29 9.55
C GLY A 120 11.40 -16.88 8.07
N LEU A 121 10.39 -17.39 7.38
CA LEU A 121 10.11 -17.01 6.00
C LEU A 121 9.39 -15.66 5.96
N THR A 122 9.86 -14.75 5.09
CA THR A 122 9.30 -13.40 4.93
C THR A 122 9.06 -13.09 3.46
N PHE A 123 8.00 -12.31 3.17
CA PHE A 123 7.72 -11.82 1.84
C PHE A 123 6.93 -10.52 1.88
N ILE A 124 7.34 -9.57 1.06
CA ILE A 124 6.58 -8.37 0.75
C ILE A 124 6.12 -8.51 -0.69
N GLY A 125 4.81 -8.68 -0.88
CA GLY A 125 4.18 -8.88 -2.18
C GLY A 125 3.32 -7.69 -2.59
N LEU A 126 3.56 -7.14 -3.78
CA LEU A 126 2.71 -6.14 -4.40
C LEU A 126 1.85 -6.81 -5.48
N ASN A 127 0.54 -6.89 -5.26
CA ASN A 127 -0.39 -7.31 -6.29
C ASN A 127 -0.99 -6.08 -6.98
N GLN A 128 -0.91 -6.05 -8.30
CA GLN A 128 -1.54 -5.03 -9.13
C GLN A 128 -2.74 -5.64 -9.84
N SER A 129 -3.93 -5.32 -9.39
CA SER A 129 -5.19 -5.66 -10.06
C SER A 129 -5.79 -4.43 -10.74
N ASN A 130 -6.75 -4.62 -11.65
CA ASN A 130 -7.25 -3.60 -12.57
C ASN A 130 -7.67 -2.27 -11.94
N ASP A 131 -8.07 -2.26 -10.68
CA ASP A 131 -8.62 -1.09 -9.99
C ASP A 131 -7.89 -0.75 -8.68
N ARG A 132 -6.93 -1.57 -8.25
CA ARG A 132 -6.21 -1.33 -6.99
C ARG A 132 -4.88 -2.07 -6.88
N ASN A 133 -3.96 -1.48 -6.12
CA ASN A 133 -2.72 -2.10 -5.72
C ASN A 133 -2.84 -2.57 -4.27
N ILE A 134 -2.53 -3.84 -4.01
CA ILE A 134 -2.55 -4.42 -2.67
C ILE A 134 -1.15 -4.84 -2.30
N LEU A 135 -0.64 -4.25 -1.22
CA LEU A 135 0.63 -4.63 -0.61
C LEU A 135 0.36 -5.58 0.55
N THR A 136 0.98 -6.75 0.50
CA THR A 136 0.96 -7.75 1.58
C THR A 136 2.34 -7.86 2.19
N ILE A 137 2.42 -7.88 3.53
CA ILE A 137 3.68 -8.05 4.25
C ILE A 137 3.53 -9.24 5.19
N VAL A 138 4.30 -10.28 4.94
CA VAL A 138 4.33 -11.51 5.73
C VAL A 138 5.70 -11.65 6.38
N ASN A 139 5.73 -11.68 7.71
CA ASN A 139 6.93 -11.94 8.49
C ASN A 139 6.73 -13.18 9.35
N LYS A 140 7.81 -13.91 9.55
CA LYS A 140 7.88 -15.10 10.43
C LYS A 140 6.84 -16.17 10.07
N SER A 141 6.61 -16.37 8.76
CA SER A 141 5.82 -17.49 8.30
C SER A 141 6.53 -18.79 8.64
N PHE A 142 5.73 -19.83 8.94
CA PHE A 142 6.25 -21.13 9.36
C PHE A 142 7.11 -21.77 8.26
N VAL A 143 8.26 -22.31 8.65
CA VAL A 143 9.17 -22.96 7.71
C VAL A 143 8.73 -24.41 7.51
N ASN A 144 8.16 -24.70 6.33
CA ASN A 144 7.85 -26.06 5.88
C ASN A 144 9.00 -26.63 5.04
N GLU A 145 8.90 -27.90 4.65
CA GLU A 145 9.93 -28.59 3.84
C GLU A 145 10.20 -27.87 2.51
N LYS A 146 9.18 -27.28 1.88
CA LYS A 146 9.28 -26.56 0.59
C LYS A 146 9.76 -25.12 0.75
N LYS A 147 9.79 -24.59 1.98
CA LYS A 147 10.09 -23.18 2.28
C LYS A 147 9.24 -22.21 1.45
N ASP A 148 7.94 -22.44 1.36
CA ASP A 148 7.01 -21.67 0.53
C ASP A 148 5.78 -21.13 1.27
N ASN A 149 5.63 -21.37 2.57
CA ASN A 149 4.48 -20.93 3.35
C ASN A 149 4.25 -19.41 3.31
N HIS A 150 5.30 -18.59 3.25
CA HIS A 150 5.14 -17.13 3.11
C HIS A 150 4.40 -16.74 1.83
N PHE A 151 4.51 -17.52 0.76
CA PHE A 151 3.74 -17.30 -0.47
C PHE A 151 2.27 -17.73 -0.29
N ILE A 152 2.02 -18.82 0.42
CA ILE A 152 0.67 -19.27 0.77
C ILE A 152 -0.03 -18.23 1.65
N ASP A 153 0.66 -17.79 2.71
CA ASP A 153 0.14 -16.76 3.62
C ASP A 153 -0.15 -15.45 2.89
N THR A 154 0.73 -15.04 1.96
CA THR A 154 0.52 -13.86 1.11
C THR A 154 -0.75 -13.99 0.27
N GLN A 155 -0.98 -15.13 -0.38
CA GLN A 155 -2.17 -15.35 -1.18
C GLN A 155 -3.45 -15.37 -0.33
N ASN A 156 -3.39 -15.96 0.86
CA ASN A 156 -4.51 -15.95 1.82
C ASN A 156 -4.84 -14.54 2.31
N LEU A 157 -3.84 -13.74 2.67
CA LEU A 157 -4.02 -12.33 3.04
C LEU A 157 -4.59 -11.50 1.90
N TYR A 158 -4.08 -11.69 0.68
CA TYR A 158 -4.61 -11.02 -0.51
C TYR A 158 -6.08 -11.36 -0.71
N THR A 159 -6.45 -12.64 -0.72
CA THR A 159 -7.84 -13.09 -0.90
C THR A 159 -8.75 -12.50 0.18
N ALA A 160 -8.34 -12.58 1.45
CA ALA A 160 -9.09 -12.00 2.55
C ALA A 160 -9.27 -10.47 2.40
N SER A 161 -8.26 -9.76 1.88
CA SER A 161 -8.32 -8.31 1.71
C SER A 161 -9.26 -7.89 0.57
N ILE A 162 -9.25 -8.58 -0.58
CA ILE A 162 -10.18 -8.25 -1.68
C ILE A 162 -11.64 -8.55 -1.34
N ASP A 163 -11.89 -9.55 -0.51
CA ASP A 163 -13.23 -9.89 -0.04
C ASP A 163 -13.74 -8.93 1.03
N THR A 164 -12.83 -8.38 1.83
CA THR A 164 -13.16 -7.51 2.98
C THR A 164 -13.23 -6.03 2.59
N TYR A 165 -12.29 -5.57 1.79
CA TYR A 165 -12.16 -4.16 1.41
C TYR A 165 -12.61 -3.95 -0.02
N VAL A 166 -13.68 -3.22 -0.21
CA VAL A 166 -14.33 -2.97 -1.51
C VAL A 166 -14.65 -1.49 -1.69
N ASN A 167 -14.87 -1.10 -2.95
CA ASN A 167 -15.48 0.19 -3.24
C ASN A 167 -16.97 0.10 -2.93
N ASN A 168 -17.37 0.71 -1.82
CA ASN A 168 -18.76 0.77 -1.42
C ASN A 168 -19.42 1.97 -2.09
N VAL A 169 -20.55 1.76 -2.78
CA VAL A 169 -21.38 2.87 -3.27
C VAL A 169 -22.02 3.54 -2.08
N VAL A 170 -21.67 4.79 -1.86
CA VAL A 170 -22.22 5.60 -0.78
C VAL A 170 -23.43 6.39 -1.25
N ILE A 171 -23.37 6.94 -2.45
CA ILE A 171 -24.46 7.65 -3.12
C ILE A 171 -24.49 7.14 -4.54
N ASP A 172 -25.63 6.60 -4.96
CA ASP A 172 -25.84 6.17 -6.34
C ASP A 172 -26.29 7.34 -7.24
N THR A 173 -26.23 7.14 -8.56
CA THR A 173 -26.69 8.14 -9.53
C THR A 173 -28.18 8.39 -9.41
N ASN A 174 -28.57 9.66 -9.61
CA ASN A 174 -29.97 10.14 -9.58
C ASN A 174 -30.70 10.05 -8.23
N ILE A 175 -30.02 9.66 -7.16
CA ILE A 175 -30.58 9.77 -5.81
C ILE A 175 -30.62 11.25 -5.40
N ASP A 176 -31.74 11.69 -4.88
CA ASP A 176 -31.89 13.03 -4.31
C ASP A 176 -31.00 13.16 -3.07
N ILE A 177 -29.85 13.80 -3.20
CA ILE A 177 -28.93 14.01 -2.08
C ILE A 177 -29.52 15.03 -1.12
N TYR A 178 -30.16 16.08 -1.67
CA TYR A 178 -30.72 17.14 -0.88
C TYR A 178 -31.86 17.86 -1.60
N LYS A 179 -32.87 18.30 -0.85
CA LYS A 179 -33.98 19.11 -1.35
C LYS A 179 -34.04 20.42 -0.59
N ILE A 180 -33.94 21.53 -1.33
CA ILE A 180 -34.07 22.85 -0.78
C ILE A 180 -35.42 23.37 -1.19
N ARG A 181 -36.21 23.77 -0.19
CA ARG A 181 -37.53 24.39 -0.44
C ARG A 181 -37.48 25.87 -0.15
N ASN A 182 -37.87 26.65 -1.13
CA ASN A 182 -38.26 28.04 -0.96
C ASN A 182 -39.80 28.12 -0.95
N SER A 183 -40.40 29.28 -0.66
CA SER A 183 -41.83 29.48 -0.60
C SER A 183 -42.58 29.11 -1.88
N SER A 184 -41.93 29.14 -3.05
CA SER A 184 -42.49 28.82 -4.35
C SER A 184 -41.85 27.62 -5.07
N ASP A 185 -40.62 27.23 -4.73
CA ASP A 185 -39.85 26.29 -5.52
C ASP A 185 -39.12 25.26 -4.67
N THR A 186 -38.85 24.08 -5.26
CA THR A 186 -38.02 23.06 -4.67
C THR A 186 -36.83 22.76 -5.60
N LEU A 187 -35.61 23.03 -5.16
CA LEU A 187 -34.42 22.60 -5.85
C LEU A 187 -33.97 21.25 -5.28
N THR A 188 -33.71 20.29 -6.16
CA THR A 188 -33.20 18.98 -5.81
C THR A 188 -31.76 18.86 -6.29
N ILE A 189 -30.85 18.57 -5.39
CA ILE A 189 -29.47 18.24 -5.71
C ILE A 189 -29.38 16.74 -5.89
N LYS A 190 -28.86 16.31 -7.05
CA LYS A 190 -28.65 14.90 -7.38
C LYS A 190 -27.18 14.67 -7.71
N SER A 191 -26.70 13.46 -7.43
CA SER A 191 -25.40 13.06 -7.95
C SER A 191 -25.52 12.62 -9.41
N THR A 192 -24.66 13.16 -10.26
CA THR A 192 -24.55 12.72 -11.68
C THR A 192 -23.66 11.50 -11.85
N THR A 193 -22.82 11.20 -10.83
CA THR A 193 -21.93 10.06 -10.80
C THR A 193 -22.04 9.35 -9.46
N PRO A 194 -21.90 8.02 -9.40
CA PRO A 194 -21.93 7.32 -8.12
C PRO A 194 -20.69 7.70 -7.29
N TRP A 195 -20.90 7.85 -5.99
CA TRP A 195 -19.80 8.09 -5.05
C TRP A 195 -19.40 6.79 -4.40
N TYR A 196 -18.12 6.51 -4.50
CA TYR A 196 -17.53 5.32 -3.93
C TYR A 196 -16.62 5.68 -2.77
N VAL A 197 -16.66 4.87 -1.73
CA VAL A 197 -15.69 4.91 -0.64
C VAL A 197 -15.08 3.53 -0.50
N PHE A 198 -13.77 3.48 -0.60
CA PHE A 198 -13.02 2.27 -0.34
C PHE A 198 -12.97 2.02 1.17
N GLY A 199 -13.45 0.86 1.60
CA GLY A 199 -13.47 0.53 3.01
C GLY A 199 -13.95 -0.89 3.28
N ASN A 200 -13.91 -1.26 4.56
CA ASN A 200 -14.38 -2.56 5.01
C ASN A 200 -15.90 -2.65 4.85
N ARG A 201 -16.38 -3.59 3.99
CA ARG A 201 -17.81 -3.79 3.71
C ARG A 201 -18.69 -4.03 4.95
N PHE A 202 -18.09 -4.55 6.03
CA PHE A 202 -18.82 -4.90 7.26
C PHE A 202 -18.80 -3.81 8.32
N LYS A 203 -18.01 -2.76 8.15
CA LYS A 203 -17.83 -1.68 9.13
C LYS A 203 -18.37 -0.32 8.69
N MET A 204 -19.00 -0.23 7.52
CA MET A 204 -19.58 1.02 7.02
C MET A 204 -20.91 1.34 7.74
N THR A 205 -20.84 1.98 8.88
CA THR A 205 -22.02 2.29 9.69
C THR A 205 -22.43 3.77 9.74
N LYS A 206 -21.53 4.70 9.42
CA LYS A 206 -21.84 6.14 9.47
C LYS A 206 -20.99 6.96 8.51
N ILE A 207 -21.65 7.85 7.77
CA ILE A 207 -21.03 8.96 7.05
C ILE A 207 -21.46 10.24 7.73
N LEU A 208 -20.49 11.04 8.19
CA LEU A 208 -20.73 12.34 8.78
C LEU A 208 -20.15 13.41 7.86
N LEU A 209 -20.97 14.37 7.42
CA LEU A 209 -20.47 15.56 6.73
C LEU A 209 -19.90 16.53 7.77
N ASN A 210 -18.64 16.88 7.57
CA ASN A 210 -17.89 17.70 8.50
C ASN A 210 -17.82 19.17 8.04
N GLU A 211 -17.62 19.39 6.75
CA GLU A 211 -17.52 20.73 6.17
C GLU A 211 -18.14 20.77 4.77
N PHE A 212 -18.74 21.89 4.43
CA PHE A 212 -19.25 22.19 3.11
C PHE A 212 -18.63 23.49 2.59
N SER A 213 -18.16 23.49 1.36
CA SER A 213 -17.77 24.67 0.61
C SER A 213 -18.48 24.66 -0.76
N GLU A 214 -18.49 25.79 -1.47
CA GLU A 214 -19.20 25.94 -2.75
C GLU A 214 -18.90 24.85 -3.79
N THR A 215 -17.74 24.21 -3.71
CA THR A 215 -17.30 23.17 -4.66
C THR A 215 -16.79 21.89 -4.02
N LYS A 216 -16.70 21.84 -2.69
CA LYS A 216 -16.15 20.69 -1.97
C LYS A 216 -16.87 20.49 -0.66
N PHE A 217 -17.01 19.25 -0.23
CA PHE A 217 -17.36 18.93 1.14
C PHE A 217 -16.48 17.80 1.66
N ASN A 218 -16.28 17.85 2.96
CA ASN A 218 -15.54 16.86 3.70
C ASN A 218 -16.53 15.99 4.46
N TYR A 219 -16.29 14.72 4.53
CA TYR A 219 -17.06 13.81 5.35
C TYR A 219 -16.15 12.89 6.14
N ILE A 220 -16.64 12.44 7.27
CA ILE A 220 -15.94 11.49 8.14
C ILE A 220 -16.70 10.16 8.08
N MET A 221 -15.97 9.09 7.85
CA MET A 221 -16.46 7.73 7.93
C MET A 221 -15.54 6.91 8.81
N ASN A 222 -16.07 6.32 9.87
CA ASN A 222 -15.31 5.54 10.85
C ASN A 222 -14.03 6.25 11.37
N GLU A 223 -14.13 7.58 11.61
CA GLU A 223 -13.06 8.45 12.09
C GLU A 223 -12.05 8.93 11.02
N ASP A 224 -12.12 8.45 9.78
CA ASP A 224 -11.29 8.92 8.67
C ASP A 224 -11.95 10.11 7.95
N LEU A 225 -11.15 11.12 7.60
CA LEU A 225 -11.59 12.31 6.88
C LEU A 225 -11.46 12.14 5.37
N TYR A 226 -12.56 12.34 4.65
CA TYR A 226 -12.62 12.27 3.18
C TYR A 226 -13.02 13.59 2.56
N ASN A 227 -12.43 13.91 1.40
CA ASN A 227 -12.70 15.10 0.62
C ASN A 227 -13.38 14.75 -0.70
N VAL A 228 -14.51 15.37 -1.00
CA VAL A 228 -15.24 15.18 -2.25
C VAL A 228 -15.41 16.49 -2.99
N LYS A 229 -15.13 16.51 -4.28
CA LYS A 229 -15.31 17.66 -5.14
C LYS A 229 -16.68 17.58 -5.81
N LEU A 230 -17.50 18.62 -5.68
CA LEU A 230 -18.77 18.73 -6.38
C LEU A 230 -18.56 19.14 -7.84
N SER A 231 -19.41 18.65 -8.75
CA SER A 231 -19.39 19.08 -10.15
C SER A 231 -19.91 20.51 -10.29
N ASP A 232 -19.40 21.25 -11.30
CA ASP A 232 -19.57 22.69 -11.49
C ASP A 232 -21.01 23.24 -11.70
N SER A 233 -22.03 22.38 -11.65
CA SER A 233 -23.43 22.77 -11.90
C SER A 233 -24.14 23.50 -10.73
N ILE A 234 -23.41 23.78 -9.62
CA ILE A 234 -24.00 24.37 -8.40
C ILE A 234 -23.60 25.84 -8.22
N ASN A 235 -22.95 26.46 -9.18
CA ASN A 235 -22.32 27.79 -9.05
C ASN A 235 -23.23 29.01 -8.91
N SER A 236 -24.56 28.90 -8.74
CA SER A 236 -25.44 30.06 -8.75
C SER A 236 -26.28 30.32 -7.49
N VAL A 237 -26.10 29.57 -6.41
CA VAL A 237 -26.99 29.67 -5.25
C VAL A 237 -26.24 29.79 -3.92
N LYS A 238 -26.58 30.85 -3.11
CA LYS A 238 -26.13 30.98 -1.72
C LYS A 238 -26.95 30.04 -0.83
N TRP A 239 -26.28 29.17 -0.08
CA TRP A 239 -26.93 28.12 0.67
C TRP A 239 -26.60 28.17 2.15
N GLU A 240 -27.62 28.04 3.02
CA GLU A 240 -27.44 27.60 4.41
C GLU A 240 -27.93 26.17 4.54
N PHE A 241 -27.05 25.25 5.01
CA PHE A 241 -27.35 23.83 5.09
C PHE A 241 -27.29 23.27 6.49
N ASN A 242 -28.28 22.49 6.86
CA ASN A 242 -28.20 21.60 8.01
C ASN A 242 -28.10 20.13 7.54
N LEU A 243 -26.89 19.71 7.19
CA LEU A 243 -26.61 18.40 6.61
C LEU A 243 -26.61 17.27 7.65
N THR A 244 -26.43 17.60 8.92
CA THR A 244 -26.43 16.63 10.03
C THR A 244 -27.75 15.86 10.10
N ARG A 245 -28.86 16.49 9.75
CA ARG A 245 -30.20 15.91 9.78
C ARG A 245 -30.48 14.93 8.63
N PHE A 246 -29.83 15.12 7.49
CA PHE A 246 -30.00 14.26 6.31
C PHE A 246 -29.35 12.89 6.51
N PHE A 247 -28.13 12.86 7.03
CA PHE A 247 -27.39 11.60 7.22
C PHE A 247 -27.83 10.80 8.44
N SER A 248 -28.36 11.44 9.48
CA SER A 248 -29.00 10.72 10.58
C SER A 248 -30.23 9.92 10.13
N ASN A 249 -30.96 10.40 9.12
CA ASN A 249 -32.12 9.70 8.56
C ASN A 249 -31.70 8.56 7.60
N PHE A 250 -30.55 8.69 6.92
CA PHE A 250 -30.03 7.64 6.04
C PHE A 250 -29.43 6.47 6.82
N ALA A 251 -28.80 6.75 7.96
CA ALA A 251 -28.23 5.72 8.84
C ALA A 251 -29.29 4.91 9.65
N ASN A 252 -30.51 5.46 9.78
CA ASN A 252 -31.59 4.81 10.55
C ASN A 252 -32.58 4.00 9.69
N ASN A 253 -32.43 4.01 8.35
CA ASN A 253 -33.33 3.32 7.42
C ASN A 253 -32.68 2.15 6.66
N ASN A 254 -31.50 1.67 7.09
CA ASN A 254 -30.84 0.45 6.55
C ASN A 254 -30.39 -0.47 7.67
#